data_8fcae40ebab5d82b86fe50f149da758f
#
_entry.id   8fcae40ebab5d82b86fe50f149da758f
#
_cell.length_a   1.000
_cell.length_b   1.000
_cell.length_c   1.000
_cell.angle_alpha   90.00
_cell.angle_beta   90.00
_cell.angle_gamma   90.00
#
_symmetry.space_group_name_H-M   'P 1'
#
loop_
_entity.id
_entity.type
_entity.pdbx_description
1 polymer ?
#
loop_
_entity_poly.entity_id
_entity_poly.type
_entity_poly.pdbx_seq_one_letter_code
_entity_poly.pdbx_strand_id
1 'polypeptide(L)'
;MKKQLLKESGIREINDIAKRYKKAKIYYHQDLDGVTSALGMKKYLESYGIKVVDAEIIQYGDQEWAIKKPEASGGVMPVLVDFAHGKPMFLIHTDHHDSQSGVEGDTSTSFKSARSNVETISGTLSPRDLFPPEDIKVISTVDSANFRAMGITVDEVNNYIMKLDKGLPVERNKMLMGLVTNKLLLAFKNKKGFLDRLVMECEPSLTSIFNKIKQIMKEEGWSGVEELQMNREKYIEQMKDYSKKSYEDGIIVKDGGGSMTKPGSYDRYVSFKLYPDADFQVITWGSVGLLQVSCNPFKEQRGLKGIDLGEINRGILEGRKGELEQIKVSAGRLKKVAETSKKFVPGESVGFTAKDLMAFYGDSVKGYNEIPRKFENFLSKKYPDYDKGLQEWKKMVNRIMSKPYVELSEFEQAVLDSVYTTAYDVIKNNSGGHKCITNFQTSALGGGFGPYKTTEFIKEIKDEFVQILKDKINAEKTESMNESYFRRLIKKSIKG
;
A
#
# COMPACT_ATOMS: atom_id res chain seq x y z
N MET A 1 27.02 11.24 16.81
CA MET A 1 27.73 11.58 15.55
C MET A 1 27.05 11.08 14.29
N LYS A 2 26.73 9.78 14.09
CA LYS A 2 26.06 9.30 12.87
C LYS A 2 24.69 9.98 12.57
N LYS A 3 23.86 10.25 13.59
CA LYS A 3 22.55 10.94 13.40
C LYS A 3 22.69 12.40 12.94
N GLN A 4 23.76 13.07 13.29
CA GLN A 4 24.03 14.47 12.93
C GLN A 4 24.57 14.58 11.50
N LEU A 5 25.41 13.62 11.09
CA LEU A 5 25.97 13.52 9.73
C LEU A 5 24.88 13.21 8.68
N LEU A 6 23.91 12.34 8.99
CA LEU A 6 22.77 12.05 8.11
C LEU A 6 21.84 13.26 7.94
N LYS A 7 21.67 14.09 8.99
CA LYS A 7 20.89 15.35 8.89
C LYS A 7 21.59 16.40 8.03
N GLU A 8 22.92 16.53 8.15
CA GLU A 8 23.70 17.48 7.35
C GLU A 8 23.77 17.09 5.87
N SER A 9 23.85 15.80 5.54
CA SER A 9 23.79 15.32 4.16
C SER A 9 22.43 15.59 3.51
N GLY A 10 21.33 15.34 4.21
CA GLY A 10 19.98 15.61 3.71
C GLY A 10 19.72 17.10 3.46
N ILE A 11 20.23 18.00 4.30
CA ILE A 11 20.10 19.45 4.10
C ILE A 11 20.90 19.93 2.87
N ARG A 12 22.09 19.38 2.63
CA ARG A 12 22.87 19.70 1.42
C ARG A 12 22.15 19.25 0.17
N GLU A 13 21.61 18.04 0.19
CA GLU A 13 20.90 17.44 -0.93
C GLU A 13 19.64 18.23 -1.31
N ILE A 14 18.78 18.62 -0.34
CA ILE A 14 17.59 19.43 -0.64
C ILE A 14 17.95 20.81 -1.19
N ASN A 15 19.05 21.44 -0.71
CA ASN A 15 19.52 22.71 -1.26
C ASN A 15 19.97 22.57 -2.73
N ASP A 16 20.61 21.46 -3.10
CA ASP A 16 21.01 21.20 -4.46
C ASP A 16 19.83 20.86 -5.38
N ILE A 17 18.82 20.17 -4.84
CA ILE A 17 17.54 19.96 -5.51
C ILE A 17 16.84 21.32 -5.73
N ALA A 18 16.77 22.18 -4.72
CA ALA A 18 16.13 23.50 -4.80
C ALA A 18 16.81 24.46 -5.78
N LYS A 19 18.10 24.27 -6.11
CA LYS A 19 18.76 25.01 -7.20
C LYS A 19 18.22 24.61 -8.58
N ARG A 20 17.89 23.34 -8.76
CA ARG A 20 17.44 22.76 -10.04
C ARG A 20 15.94 22.84 -10.26
N TYR A 21 15.17 22.66 -9.21
CA TYR A 21 13.71 22.61 -9.26
C TYR A 21 13.11 23.71 -8.39
N LYS A 22 12.19 24.50 -8.97
CA LYS A 22 11.43 25.54 -8.25
C LYS A 22 9.99 25.15 -8.01
N LYS A 23 9.56 24.03 -8.58
CA LYS A 23 8.19 23.51 -8.47
C LYS A 23 8.23 22.03 -8.17
N ALA A 24 7.25 21.54 -7.42
CA ALA A 24 7.07 20.12 -7.13
C ALA A 24 5.60 19.71 -7.27
N LYS A 25 5.39 18.43 -7.61
CA LYS A 25 4.12 17.72 -7.51
C LYS A 25 4.28 16.58 -6.53
N ILE A 26 3.37 16.48 -5.55
CA ILE A 26 3.40 15.44 -4.53
C ILE A 26 2.40 14.36 -4.89
N TYR A 27 2.84 13.11 -4.83
CA TYR A 27 2.03 11.90 -4.95
C TYR A 27 1.95 11.24 -3.58
N TYR A 28 0.75 10.81 -3.15
CA TYR A 28 0.52 10.34 -1.80
C TYR A 28 -0.59 9.31 -1.70
N HIS A 29 -0.52 8.45 -0.66
CA HIS A 29 -1.56 7.48 -0.36
C HIS A 29 -2.82 8.15 0.21
N GLN A 30 -4.00 7.56 -0.06
CA GLN A 30 -5.31 8.12 0.32
C GLN A 30 -5.73 7.70 1.73
N ASP A 31 -4.92 7.93 2.72
CA ASP A 31 -5.32 7.76 4.12
C ASP A 31 -4.83 8.94 4.96
N LEU A 32 -4.99 8.83 6.28
CA LEU A 32 -4.61 9.91 7.18
C LEU A 32 -3.10 10.14 7.20
N ASP A 33 -2.31 9.05 7.14
CA ASP A 33 -0.85 9.15 7.12
C ASP A 33 -0.36 9.78 5.81
N GLY A 34 -0.84 9.30 4.67
CA GLY A 34 -0.47 9.84 3.35
C GLY A 34 -0.84 11.31 3.16
N VAL A 35 -2.07 11.71 3.53
CA VAL A 35 -2.49 13.13 3.46
C VAL A 35 -1.64 14.00 4.38
N THR A 36 -1.39 13.56 5.62
CA THR A 36 -0.59 14.35 6.56
C THR A 36 0.88 14.40 6.14
N SER A 37 1.41 13.29 5.64
CA SER A 37 2.75 13.22 5.05
C SER A 37 2.92 14.18 3.88
N ALA A 38 1.92 14.27 3.00
CA ALA A 38 1.93 15.22 1.87
C ALA A 38 1.95 16.67 2.34
N LEU A 39 1.16 17.01 3.38
CA LEU A 39 1.16 18.34 3.97
C LEU A 39 2.51 18.70 4.62
N GLY A 40 3.10 17.77 5.37
CA GLY A 40 4.42 17.97 5.96
C GLY A 40 5.50 18.12 4.89
N MET A 41 5.46 17.29 3.85
CA MET A 41 6.38 17.40 2.72
C MET A 41 6.22 18.72 1.96
N LYS A 42 4.99 19.18 1.74
CA LYS A 42 4.72 20.52 1.17
C LYS A 42 5.38 21.62 1.99
N LYS A 43 5.12 21.66 3.30
CA LYS A 43 5.72 22.66 4.21
C LYS A 43 7.25 22.59 4.18
N TYR A 44 7.81 21.37 4.15
CA TYR A 44 9.25 21.16 4.05
C TYR A 44 9.82 21.75 2.74
N LEU A 45 9.26 21.38 1.59
CA LEU A 45 9.73 21.85 0.29
C LEU A 45 9.62 23.38 0.13
N GLU A 46 8.51 23.95 0.59
CA GLU A 46 8.25 25.39 0.53
C GLU A 46 9.24 26.17 1.41
N SER A 47 9.70 25.61 2.54
CA SER A 47 10.73 26.22 3.37
C SER A 47 12.10 26.32 2.68
N TYR A 48 12.33 25.54 1.62
CA TYR A 48 13.53 25.63 0.76
C TYR A 48 13.25 26.34 -0.58
N GLY A 49 12.12 27.01 -0.72
CA GLY A 49 11.76 27.78 -1.92
C GLY A 49 11.30 26.92 -3.11
N ILE A 50 10.89 25.67 -2.88
CA ILE A 50 10.29 24.79 -3.90
C ILE A 50 8.78 24.84 -3.72
N LYS A 51 8.07 25.53 -4.62
CA LYS A 51 6.61 25.65 -4.55
C LYS A 51 5.94 24.34 -4.95
N VAL A 52 5.06 23.81 -4.09
CA VAL A 52 4.17 22.70 -4.46
C VAL A 52 3.04 23.26 -5.30
N VAL A 53 2.92 22.79 -6.54
CA VAL A 53 1.95 23.29 -7.52
C VAL A 53 0.78 22.36 -7.74
N ASP A 54 0.92 21.10 -7.36
CA ASP A 54 -0.10 20.06 -7.53
C ASP A 54 0.13 18.90 -6.54
N ALA A 55 -0.94 18.18 -6.22
CA ALA A 55 -0.91 16.97 -5.42
C ALA A 55 -1.84 15.92 -6.04
N GLU A 56 -1.43 14.66 -6.05
CA GLU A 56 -2.19 13.56 -6.67
C GLU A 56 -2.23 12.34 -5.76
N ILE A 57 -3.43 11.78 -5.60
CA ILE A 57 -3.64 10.57 -4.84
C ILE A 57 -3.28 9.36 -5.68
N ILE A 58 -2.67 8.39 -5.01
CA ILE A 58 -2.37 7.08 -5.55
C ILE A 58 -2.89 5.98 -4.63
N GLN A 59 -3.24 4.83 -5.22
CA GLN A 59 -3.82 3.69 -4.50
C GLN A 59 -3.15 2.39 -4.92
N TYR A 60 -2.96 1.46 -3.97
CA TYR A 60 -2.41 0.13 -4.25
C TYR A 60 -3.23 -0.71 -5.23
N GLY A 61 -4.51 -0.43 -5.40
CA GLY A 61 -5.34 -1.04 -6.43
C GLY A 61 -5.28 -0.35 -7.78
N ASP A 62 -4.51 0.71 -7.91
CA ASP A 62 -4.30 1.44 -9.16
C ASP A 62 -3.07 0.87 -9.86
N GLN A 63 -3.29 -0.11 -10.71
CA GLN A 63 -2.21 -0.81 -11.43
C GLN A 63 -1.42 0.13 -12.36
N GLU A 64 -2.02 1.23 -12.81
CA GLU A 64 -1.31 2.25 -13.61
C GLU A 64 -0.21 2.91 -12.79
N TRP A 65 -0.49 3.18 -11.51
CA TRP A 65 0.47 3.79 -10.62
C TRP A 65 1.61 2.87 -10.19
N ALA A 66 1.34 1.59 -10.03
CA ALA A 66 2.37 0.61 -9.74
C ALA A 66 3.45 0.56 -10.84
N ILE A 67 3.16 1.09 -12.03
CA ILE A 67 3.98 0.96 -13.22
C ILE A 67 4.41 2.31 -13.82
N LYS A 68 3.68 3.38 -13.54
CA LYS A 68 3.92 4.71 -14.11
C LYS A 68 5.05 5.43 -13.37
N LYS A 69 6.06 5.86 -14.10
CA LYS A 69 7.07 6.79 -13.61
C LYS A 69 6.58 8.23 -13.87
N PRO A 70 6.33 9.03 -12.83
CA PRO A 70 6.08 10.45 -13.06
C PRO A 70 7.37 11.10 -13.56
N GLU A 71 7.32 11.66 -14.73
CA GLU A 71 8.44 12.39 -15.31
C GLU A 71 8.50 13.81 -14.73
N ALA A 72 9.72 14.29 -14.47
CA ALA A 72 9.95 15.69 -14.22
C ALA A 72 9.70 16.46 -15.53
N SER A 73 8.46 16.89 -15.76
CA SER A 73 8.06 17.66 -16.94
C SER A 73 7.97 19.14 -16.62
N GLY A 74 8.46 19.99 -17.50
CA GLY A 74 8.36 21.44 -17.35
C GLY A 74 9.04 22.01 -16.09
N GLY A 75 10.08 21.33 -15.55
CA GLY A 75 10.78 21.75 -14.34
C GLY A 75 10.02 21.47 -13.04
N VAL A 76 8.95 20.67 -13.10
CA VAL A 76 8.21 20.20 -11.90
C VAL A 76 8.81 18.89 -11.41
N MET A 77 9.24 18.86 -10.17
CA MET A 77 9.85 17.71 -9.51
C MET A 77 8.77 16.75 -8.98
N PRO A 78 8.80 15.45 -9.31
CA PRO A 78 7.92 14.47 -8.69
C PRO A 78 8.44 14.04 -7.32
N VAL A 79 7.54 14.04 -6.34
CA VAL A 79 7.78 13.63 -4.95
C VAL A 79 6.76 12.57 -4.56
N LEU A 80 7.19 11.49 -3.88
CA LEU A 80 6.33 10.43 -3.39
C LEU A 80 6.40 10.35 -1.87
N VAL A 81 5.24 10.23 -1.23
CA VAL A 81 5.15 10.02 0.22
C VAL A 81 4.14 8.94 0.54
N ASP A 82 4.47 8.12 1.54
CA ASP A 82 3.61 7.08 2.11
C ASP A 82 3.03 6.12 1.08
N PHE A 83 3.89 5.63 0.20
CA PHE A 83 3.48 4.64 -0.79
C PHE A 83 4.66 3.75 -1.17
N ALA A 84 4.48 2.43 -1.01
CA ALA A 84 5.49 1.46 -1.40
C ALA A 84 5.61 1.41 -2.93
N HIS A 85 6.78 1.77 -3.44
CA HIS A 85 7.09 1.73 -4.86
C HIS A 85 8.41 0.99 -5.07
N GLY A 86 8.39 -0.13 -5.77
CA GLY A 86 9.48 -1.11 -5.85
C GLY A 86 10.85 -0.62 -6.35
N LYS A 87 10.99 0.66 -6.74
CA LYS A 87 12.26 1.25 -7.18
C LYS A 87 12.33 2.75 -6.92
N PRO A 88 13.53 3.32 -6.72
CA PRO A 88 13.73 4.74 -6.56
C PRO A 88 13.49 5.46 -7.90
N MET A 89 12.25 5.88 -8.14
CA MET A 89 11.87 6.61 -9.37
C MET A 89 11.56 8.08 -9.12
N PHE A 90 11.48 8.46 -7.86
CA PHE A 90 11.18 9.82 -7.44
C PHE A 90 12.43 10.50 -6.93
N LEU A 91 12.55 11.81 -7.13
CA LEU A 91 13.68 12.57 -6.60
C LEU A 91 13.66 12.65 -5.07
N ILE A 92 12.45 12.67 -4.49
CA ILE A 92 12.23 12.52 -3.06
C ILE A 92 11.16 11.46 -2.87
N HIS A 93 11.47 10.45 -2.06
CA HIS A 93 10.54 9.40 -1.69
C HIS A 93 10.69 9.12 -0.20
N THR A 94 9.61 9.22 0.55
CA THR A 94 9.57 8.83 1.97
C THR A 94 8.53 7.77 2.19
N ASP A 95 8.90 6.70 2.88
CA ASP A 95 8.01 5.59 3.17
C ASP A 95 8.39 4.88 4.47
N HIS A 96 7.47 4.09 5.02
CA HIS A 96 7.68 3.30 6.22
C HIS A 96 7.35 1.80 6.03
N HIS A 97 6.88 1.41 4.84
CA HIS A 97 6.55 0.03 4.54
C HIS A 97 7.81 -0.83 4.38
N ASP A 98 7.87 -2.00 5.04
CA ASP A 98 9.03 -2.90 5.02
C ASP A 98 9.40 -3.39 3.61
N SER A 99 8.45 -3.39 2.67
CA SER A 99 8.72 -3.69 1.25
C SER A 99 9.69 -2.70 0.58
N GLN A 100 9.91 -1.53 1.21
CA GLN A 100 10.88 -0.53 0.77
C GLN A 100 12.26 -0.69 1.42
N SER A 101 12.41 -1.61 2.38
CA SER A 101 13.71 -1.90 2.97
C SER A 101 14.64 -2.49 1.90
N GLY A 102 15.74 -1.81 1.59
CA GLY A 102 16.69 -2.21 0.53
C GLY A 102 16.46 -1.52 -0.83
N VAL A 103 15.46 -0.65 -0.98
CA VAL A 103 15.37 0.29 -2.11
C VAL A 103 16.31 1.48 -1.83
N GLU A 104 17.57 1.17 -1.53
CA GLU A 104 18.63 2.15 -1.39
C GLU A 104 19.22 2.44 -2.78
N GLY A 105 19.10 3.65 -3.27
CA GLY A 105 19.62 4.05 -4.57
C GLY A 105 19.65 5.57 -4.74
N ASP A 106 20.17 6.04 -5.84
CA ASP A 106 20.59 7.40 -6.22
C ASP A 106 19.61 8.57 -6.01
N THR A 107 18.56 8.40 -5.25
CA THR A 107 17.56 9.43 -4.95
C THR A 107 17.48 9.68 -3.46
N SER A 108 16.95 10.82 -3.04
CA SER A 108 16.68 11.17 -1.66
C SER A 108 15.55 10.29 -1.09
N THR A 109 15.77 8.97 -1.08
CA THR A 109 14.83 8.00 -0.55
C THR A 109 15.09 7.84 0.94
N SER A 110 14.09 8.17 1.75
CA SER A 110 14.11 7.96 3.19
C SER A 110 13.13 6.87 3.57
N PHE A 111 13.64 5.66 3.66
CA PHE A 111 12.94 4.56 4.31
C PHE A 111 13.33 4.49 5.78
N LYS A 112 12.33 4.29 6.63
CA LYS A 112 12.55 3.98 8.04
C LYS A 112 11.44 3.04 8.50
N SER A 113 11.81 1.91 9.08
CA SER A 113 10.86 1.07 9.81
C SER A 113 10.27 1.88 10.97
N ALA A 114 9.11 2.47 10.73
CA ALA A 114 8.37 3.35 11.62
C ALA A 114 6.90 2.92 11.65
N ARG A 115 6.12 3.48 12.56
CA ARG A 115 4.68 3.16 12.67
C ARG A 115 3.84 3.94 11.66
N SER A 116 4.43 4.96 11.02
CA SER A 116 3.81 5.80 10.00
C SER A 116 4.88 6.56 9.22
N ASN A 117 4.55 7.03 8.03
CA ASN A 117 5.44 7.87 7.25
C ASN A 117 5.60 9.28 7.86
N VAL A 118 4.60 9.77 8.60
CA VAL A 118 4.72 11.01 9.39
C VAL A 118 5.86 10.88 10.42
N GLU A 119 6.03 9.72 11.07
CA GLU A 119 7.20 9.46 11.93
C GLU A 119 8.51 9.45 11.14
N THR A 120 8.51 8.86 9.95
CA THR A 120 9.68 8.84 9.05
C THR A 120 10.09 10.26 8.68
N ILE A 121 9.16 11.07 8.20
CA ILE A 121 9.39 12.48 7.82
C ILE A 121 9.90 13.29 9.01
N SER A 122 9.24 13.18 10.16
CA SER A 122 9.62 13.90 11.38
C SER A 122 10.99 13.51 11.91
N GLY A 123 11.43 12.27 11.68
CA GLY A 123 12.71 11.75 12.15
C GLY A 123 13.87 11.99 11.18
N THR A 124 13.61 12.17 9.89
CA THR A 124 14.62 12.27 8.82
C THR A 124 14.73 13.67 8.23
N LEU A 125 13.61 14.35 8.02
CA LEU A 125 13.58 15.71 7.49
C LEU A 125 13.52 16.69 8.68
N SER A 126 14.58 17.41 8.98
CA SER A 126 14.47 18.57 9.88
C SER A 126 13.98 19.78 9.09
N PRO A 127 12.98 20.51 9.57
CA PRO A 127 12.90 21.19 10.84
C PRO A 127 11.97 20.52 11.85
N ARG A 128 12.23 20.77 13.15
CA ARG A 128 11.60 20.10 14.29
C ARG A 128 10.08 20.30 14.41
N ASP A 129 9.48 21.21 13.64
CA ASP A 129 8.12 21.70 13.82
C ASP A 129 7.22 21.45 12.59
N LEU A 130 7.48 20.37 11.82
CA LEU A 130 6.58 20.03 10.70
C LEU A 130 5.20 19.65 11.18
N PHE A 131 5.11 18.88 12.26
CA PHE A 131 3.88 18.36 12.81
C PHE A 131 3.82 18.57 14.32
N PRO A 132 2.61 18.80 14.89
CA PRO A 132 2.43 18.75 16.34
C PRO A 132 2.79 17.33 16.86
N PRO A 133 3.59 17.21 17.94
CA PRO A 133 4.02 15.91 18.46
C PRO A 133 2.87 14.96 18.82
N GLU A 134 1.77 15.52 19.33
CA GLU A 134 0.56 14.76 19.67
C GLU A 134 -0.12 14.20 18.42
N ASP A 135 -0.14 14.95 17.31
CA ASP A 135 -0.71 14.51 16.05
C ASP A 135 0.10 13.36 15.45
N ILE A 136 1.45 13.42 15.52
CA ILE A 136 2.32 12.30 15.11
C ILE A 136 1.91 11.02 15.84
N LYS A 137 1.72 11.11 17.17
CA LYS A 137 1.32 9.95 18.01
C LYS A 137 -0.04 9.40 17.58
N VAL A 138 -1.01 10.26 17.31
CA VAL A 138 -2.35 9.86 16.87
C VAL A 138 -2.30 9.20 15.50
N ILE A 139 -1.66 9.85 14.53
CA ILE A 139 -1.57 9.36 13.15
C ILE A 139 -0.86 8.01 13.11
N SER A 140 0.28 7.89 13.76
CA SER A 140 1.03 6.64 13.87
C SER A 140 0.24 5.51 14.55
N THR A 141 -0.62 5.85 15.51
CA THR A 141 -1.49 4.86 16.16
C THR A 141 -2.63 4.41 15.24
N VAL A 142 -3.22 5.34 14.49
CA VAL A 142 -4.29 5.03 13.53
C VAL A 142 -3.74 4.18 12.38
N ASP A 143 -2.61 4.54 11.84
CA ASP A 143 -1.98 3.87 10.72
C ASP A 143 -1.51 2.46 11.10
N SER A 144 -0.73 2.35 12.16
CA SER A 144 -0.31 1.05 12.70
C SER A 144 -1.42 0.29 13.41
N ALA A 145 -2.64 0.83 13.52
CA ALA A 145 -3.78 0.30 14.29
C ALA A 145 -3.42 -0.11 15.73
N ASN A 146 -2.56 0.67 16.41
CA ASN A 146 -2.12 0.37 17.78
C ASN A 146 -3.07 0.95 18.85
N PHE A 147 -4.37 0.64 18.75
CA PHE A 147 -5.44 1.26 19.55
C PHE A 147 -5.34 0.93 21.02
N ARG A 148 -4.95 -0.29 21.38
CA ARG A 148 -4.79 -0.68 22.77
C ARG A 148 -3.73 0.16 23.49
N ALA A 149 -2.61 0.45 22.85
CA ALA A 149 -1.56 1.27 23.47
C ALA A 149 -2.04 2.68 23.81
N MET A 150 -3.19 3.10 23.26
CA MET A 150 -3.86 4.37 23.55
C MET A 150 -5.10 4.22 24.43
N GLY A 151 -5.34 3.02 24.96
CA GLY A 151 -6.50 2.72 25.81
C GLY A 151 -7.84 2.71 25.09
N ILE A 152 -7.84 2.56 23.75
CA ILE A 152 -9.06 2.57 22.94
C ILE A 152 -9.60 1.17 22.77
N THR A 153 -10.87 0.99 23.08
CA THR A 153 -11.61 -0.27 22.95
C THR A 153 -12.32 -0.36 21.59
N VAL A 154 -12.63 -1.60 21.20
CA VAL A 154 -13.43 -1.84 19.99
C VAL A 154 -14.81 -1.22 20.09
N ASP A 155 -15.40 -1.16 21.28
CA ASP A 155 -16.72 -0.56 21.49
C ASP A 155 -16.69 0.97 21.37
N GLU A 156 -15.63 1.63 21.84
CA GLU A 156 -15.48 3.07 21.63
C GLU A 156 -15.40 3.43 20.16
N VAL A 157 -14.57 2.73 19.37
CA VAL A 157 -14.47 2.93 17.92
C VAL A 157 -15.83 2.71 17.26
N ASN A 158 -16.52 1.63 17.63
CA ASN A 158 -17.82 1.28 17.08
C ASN A 158 -18.90 2.31 17.43
N ASN A 159 -19.03 2.63 18.71
CA ASN A 159 -20.04 3.57 19.20
C ASN A 159 -19.80 4.99 18.66
N TYR A 160 -18.55 5.35 18.44
CA TYR A 160 -18.18 6.64 17.91
C TYR A 160 -18.61 6.83 16.47
N ILE A 161 -18.35 5.86 15.60
CA ILE A 161 -18.78 5.90 14.21
C ILE A 161 -20.32 5.91 14.11
N MET A 162 -21.01 5.14 14.95
CA MET A 162 -22.48 5.08 14.97
C MET A 162 -23.15 6.33 15.54
N LYS A 163 -22.43 7.19 16.23
CA LYS A 163 -22.95 8.44 16.80
C LYS A 163 -22.60 9.69 15.99
N LEU A 164 -22.00 9.51 14.81
CA LEU A 164 -21.62 10.64 13.96
C LEU A 164 -22.81 11.43 13.40
N ASP A 165 -24.01 10.86 13.40
CA ASP A 165 -25.28 11.52 13.07
C ASP A 165 -25.62 12.69 14.03
N LYS A 166 -25.13 12.63 15.28
CA LYS A 166 -25.31 13.68 16.28
C LYS A 166 -24.31 14.83 16.17
N GLY A 167 -23.55 14.87 15.12
CA GLY A 167 -22.48 15.82 14.84
C GLY A 167 -21.09 15.21 14.96
N LEU A 168 -20.17 15.80 14.18
CA LEU A 168 -18.78 15.41 14.25
C LEU A 168 -18.22 15.73 15.65
N PRO A 169 -17.29 14.91 16.16
CA PRO A 169 -16.83 15.01 17.53
C PRO A 169 -16.28 16.38 17.88
N VAL A 170 -16.50 16.75 19.11
CA VAL A 170 -15.81 17.88 19.71
C VAL A 170 -14.33 17.49 19.85
N GLU A 171 -13.42 18.41 19.57
CA GLU A 171 -11.95 18.27 19.51
C GLU A 171 -11.27 17.62 20.75
N ARG A 172 -12.03 17.22 21.77
CA ARG A 172 -11.51 16.72 23.06
C ARG A 172 -10.86 15.34 23.00
N ASN A 173 -11.13 14.54 21.95
CA ASN A 173 -10.51 13.23 21.79
C ASN A 173 -9.83 13.13 20.43
N LYS A 174 -8.60 13.59 20.35
CA LYS A 174 -7.81 13.60 19.12
C LYS A 174 -7.65 12.21 18.48
N MET A 175 -7.64 11.13 19.27
CA MET A 175 -7.54 9.79 18.74
C MET A 175 -8.80 9.40 17.95
N LEU A 176 -9.97 9.64 18.54
CA LEU A 176 -11.23 9.37 17.84
C LEU A 176 -11.39 10.30 16.63
N MET A 177 -10.95 11.54 16.73
CA MET A 177 -10.88 12.45 15.58
C MET A 177 -9.99 11.89 14.47
N GLY A 178 -8.81 11.35 14.79
CA GLY A 178 -7.91 10.70 13.82
C GLY A 178 -8.56 9.50 13.14
N LEU A 179 -9.21 8.62 13.91
CA LEU A 179 -9.93 7.47 13.36
C LEU A 179 -11.03 7.86 12.39
N VAL A 180 -11.86 8.86 12.77
CA VAL A 180 -12.94 9.34 11.92
C VAL A 180 -12.39 10.02 10.68
N THR A 181 -11.38 10.86 10.83
CA THR A 181 -10.71 11.52 9.70
C THR A 181 -10.21 10.48 8.69
N ASN A 182 -9.52 9.43 9.16
CA ASN A 182 -9.04 8.36 8.29
C ASN A 182 -10.19 7.65 7.56
N LYS A 183 -11.28 7.34 8.26
CA LYS A 183 -12.46 6.70 7.64
C LYS A 183 -13.13 7.61 6.60
N LEU A 184 -13.25 8.90 6.89
CA LEU A 184 -13.78 9.86 5.94
C LEU A 184 -12.90 9.98 4.70
N LEU A 185 -11.58 10.10 4.85
CA LEU A 185 -10.64 10.13 3.73
C LEU A 185 -10.79 8.91 2.82
N LEU A 186 -10.89 7.71 3.40
CA LEU A 186 -11.09 6.47 2.65
C LEU A 186 -12.46 6.40 1.95
N ALA A 187 -13.51 6.99 2.53
CA ALA A 187 -14.84 7.04 1.94
C ALA A 187 -14.93 7.98 0.73
N PHE A 188 -14.10 9.03 0.70
CA PHE A 188 -14.07 10.03 -0.38
C PHE A 188 -13.39 9.59 -1.68
N LYS A 189 -12.97 8.36 -1.78
CA LYS A 189 -12.14 7.77 -2.84
C LYS A 189 -12.43 8.23 -4.28
N ASN A 190 -13.64 8.61 -4.60
CA ASN A 190 -14.05 8.92 -5.97
C ASN A 190 -14.26 10.43 -6.25
N LYS A 191 -13.99 11.30 -5.28
CA LYS A 191 -14.17 12.74 -5.47
C LYS A 191 -12.83 13.43 -5.72
N LYS A 192 -12.38 13.34 -6.97
CA LYS A 192 -11.19 14.09 -7.45
C LYS A 192 -11.38 15.58 -7.15
N GLY A 193 -10.34 16.23 -6.65
CA GLY A 193 -10.37 17.64 -6.26
C GLY A 193 -10.64 17.89 -4.77
N PHE A 194 -11.34 17.00 -4.07
CA PHE A 194 -11.54 17.12 -2.63
C PHE A 194 -10.23 16.96 -1.85
N LEU A 195 -9.52 15.87 -2.11
CA LEU A 195 -8.28 15.56 -1.41
C LEU A 195 -7.13 16.47 -1.86
N ASP A 196 -7.14 16.93 -3.11
CA ASP A 196 -6.20 17.94 -3.62
C ASP A 196 -6.37 19.26 -2.83
N ARG A 197 -7.61 19.67 -2.54
CA ARG A 197 -7.90 20.84 -1.68
C ARG A 197 -7.34 20.66 -0.26
N LEU A 198 -7.41 19.46 0.32
CA LEU A 198 -6.83 19.21 1.64
C LEU A 198 -5.32 19.47 1.62
N VAL A 199 -4.60 18.88 0.68
CA VAL A 199 -3.13 19.05 0.61
C VAL A 199 -2.74 20.48 0.24
N MET A 200 -3.50 21.13 -0.62
CA MET A 200 -3.16 22.50 -1.05
C MET A 200 -3.52 23.58 -0.04
N GLU A 201 -4.57 23.38 0.77
CA GLU A 201 -5.17 24.42 1.59
C GLU A 201 -4.99 24.24 3.11
N CYS A 202 -4.61 23.01 3.58
CA CYS A 202 -4.46 22.74 5.01
C CYS A 202 -3.03 22.94 5.52
N GLU A 203 -2.93 23.13 6.83
CA GLU A 203 -1.69 22.98 7.58
C GLU A 203 -1.48 21.52 7.96
N PRO A 204 -0.24 21.05 8.18
CA PRO A 204 0.07 19.68 8.56
C PRO A 204 -0.30 19.39 10.02
N SER A 205 -1.59 19.47 10.33
CA SER A 205 -2.16 19.12 11.64
C SER A 205 -3.49 18.42 11.48
N LEU A 206 -3.75 17.46 12.36
CA LEU A 206 -4.99 16.69 12.38
C LEU A 206 -6.23 17.60 12.50
N THR A 207 -6.14 18.63 13.34
CA THR A 207 -7.24 19.60 13.53
C THR A 207 -7.52 20.39 12.26
N SER A 208 -6.50 20.83 11.52
CA SER A 208 -6.66 21.53 10.25
C SER A 208 -7.34 20.65 9.21
N ILE A 209 -6.86 19.41 9.04
CA ILE A 209 -7.43 18.43 8.11
C ILE A 209 -8.90 18.17 8.45
N PHE A 210 -9.21 17.87 9.71
CA PHE A 210 -10.55 17.56 10.16
C PHE A 210 -11.54 18.71 9.94
N ASN A 211 -11.15 19.94 10.29
CA ASN A 211 -11.98 21.12 10.08
C ASN A 211 -12.22 21.41 8.59
N LYS A 212 -11.21 21.20 7.75
CA LYS A 212 -11.35 21.35 6.30
C LYS A 212 -12.31 20.33 5.71
N ILE A 213 -12.22 19.07 6.15
CA ILE A 213 -13.19 18.02 5.76
C ILE A 213 -14.61 18.46 6.12
N LYS A 214 -14.83 18.93 7.35
CA LYS A 214 -16.16 19.45 7.79
C LYS A 214 -16.65 20.59 6.89
N GLN A 215 -15.77 21.53 6.58
CA GLN A 215 -16.10 22.66 5.71
C GLN A 215 -16.54 22.17 4.32
N ILE A 216 -15.76 21.31 3.68
CA ILE A 216 -16.06 20.81 2.33
C ILE A 216 -17.34 19.97 2.32
N MET A 217 -17.54 19.12 3.33
CA MET A 217 -18.80 18.37 3.48
C MET A 217 -20.00 19.28 3.52
N LYS A 218 -19.93 20.40 4.28
CA LYS A 218 -20.99 21.39 4.36
C LYS A 218 -21.21 22.13 3.04
N GLU A 219 -20.13 22.56 2.38
CA GLU A 219 -20.19 23.27 1.10
C GLU A 219 -20.81 22.43 -0.01
N GLU A 220 -20.51 21.13 -0.04
CA GLU A 220 -20.99 20.22 -1.07
C GLU A 220 -22.29 19.49 -0.72
N GLY A 221 -22.88 19.77 0.46
CA GLY A 221 -24.12 19.13 0.91
C GLY A 221 -23.97 17.59 1.06
N TRP A 222 -22.82 17.14 1.49
CA TRP A 222 -22.47 15.71 1.46
C TRP A 222 -22.47 15.08 2.85
N SER A 223 -23.19 13.94 2.94
CA SER A 223 -23.36 13.15 4.15
C SER A 223 -22.47 11.90 4.18
N GLY A 224 -21.15 12.05 3.97
CA GLY A 224 -20.22 10.92 4.04
C GLY A 224 -20.32 10.12 5.35
N VAL A 225 -20.90 10.71 6.38
CA VAL A 225 -21.24 10.05 7.63
C VAL A 225 -22.32 8.99 7.44
N GLU A 226 -23.40 9.28 6.72
CA GLU A 226 -24.48 8.31 6.44
C GLU A 226 -23.97 7.12 5.63
N GLU A 227 -23.09 7.38 4.66
CA GLU A 227 -22.46 6.31 3.88
C GLU A 227 -21.58 5.41 4.77
N LEU A 228 -20.81 5.99 5.67
CA LEU A 228 -19.99 5.25 6.64
C LEU A 228 -20.85 4.39 7.57
N GLN A 229 -21.94 4.92 8.08
CA GLN A 229 -22.88 4.23 8.97
C GLN A 229 -23.56 3.08 8.22
N MET A 230 -24.15 3.34 7.06
CA MET A 230 -24.84 2.33 6.24
C MET A 230 -23.90 1.20 5.81
N ASN A 231 -22.67 1.50 5.42
CA ASN A 231 -21.69 0.49 5.06
C ASN A 231 -21.28 -0.35 6.25
N ARG A 232 -21.20 0.25 7.44
CA ARG A 232 -20.89 -0.44 8.69
C ARG A 232 -22.01 -1.39 9.12
N GLU A 233 -23.27 -0.95 9.06
CA GLU A 233 -24.43 -1.79 9.37
C GLU A 233 -24.51 -3.00 8.45
N LYS A 234 -24.36 -2.80 7.14
CA LYS A 234 -24.28 -3.90 6.16
C LYS A 234 -23.13 -4.86 6.47
N TYR A 235 -21.99 -4.33 6.87
CA TYR A 235 -20.84 -5.17 7.22
C TYR A 235 -21.10 -5.99 8.50
N ILE A 236 -21.71 -5.39 9.54
CA ILE A 236 -22.10 -6.09 10.75
C ILE A 236 -23.09 -7.22 10.43
N GLU A 237 -24.04 -6.97 9.56
CA GLU A 237 -25.04 -7.94 9.12
C GLU A 237 -24.41 -9.10 8.34
N GLN A 238 -23.54 -8.79 7.40
CA GLN A 238 -22.74 -9.78 6.68
C GLN A 238 -21.86 -10.62 7.62
N MET A 239 -21.27 -10.01 8.64
CA MET A 239 -20.46 -10.74 9.61
C MET A 239 -21.28 -11.66 10.51
N LYS A 240 -22.57 -11.33 10.82
CA LYS A 240 -23.47 -12.24 11.57
C LYS A 240 -23.74 -13.53 10.79
N ASP A 241 -23.90 -13.44 9.47
CA ASP A 241 -24.11 -14.61 8.62
C ASP A 241 -22.86 -15.50 8.50
N TYR A 242 -21.70 -14.90 8.50
CA TYR A 242 -20.41 -15.60 8.45
C TYR A 242 -19.94 -16.13 9.84
N SER A 243 -20.49 -15.59 10.92
CA SER A 243 -19.98 -15.75 12.29
C SER A 243 -19.88 -17.20 12.78
N LYS A 244 -20.76 -18.09 12.32
CA LYS A 244 -20.80 -19.49 12.80
C LYS A 244 -19.74 -20.41 12.18
N LYS A 245 -19.05 -19.97 11.11
CA LYS A 245 -18.10 -20.80 10.35
C LYS A 245 -16.70 -20.20 10.21
N SER A 246 -16.49 -18.98 10.70
CA SER A 246 -15.32 -18.17 10.37
C SER A 246 -14.30 -18.02 11.51
N TYR A 247 -14.58 -18.54 12.70
CA TYR A 247 -13.68 -18.40 13.84
C TYR A 247 -13.21 -19.76 14.33
N GLU A 248 -11.90 -19.98 14.28
CA GLU A 248 -11.25 -21.19 14.75
C GLU A 248 -9.86 -20.83 15.31
N ASP A 249 -9.52 -21.37 16.48
CA ASP A 249 -8.20 -21.28 17.10
C ASP A 249 -7.61 -19.87 17.24
N GLY A 250 -8.43 -18.86 17.45
CA GLY A 250 -7.94 -17.48 17.57
C GLY A 250 -7.83 -16.75 16.24
N ILE A 251 -8.27 -17.35 15.13
CA ILE A 251 -8.21 -16.77 13.80
C ILE A 251 -9.61 -16.58 13.22
N ILE A 252 -9.91 -15.39 12.74
CA ILE A 252 -11.10 -15.11 11.93
C ILE A 252 -10.71 -15.29 10.46
N VAL A 253 -11.37 -16.25 9.78
CA VAL A 253 -11.16 -16.47 8.35
C VAL A 253 -12.40 -16.06 7.58
N LYS A 254 -12.25 -15.21 6.56
CA LYS A 254 -13.36 -14.71 5.76
C LYS A 254 -13.03 -14.66 4.28
N ASP A 255 -13.98 -15.12 3.47
CA ASP A 255 -13.99 -14.86 2.04
C ASP A 255 -14.82 -13.58 1.76
N GLY A 256 -14.13 -12.52 1.28
CA GLY A 256 -14.70 -11.18 1.15
C GLY A 256 -15.67 -10.98 -0.02
N GLY A 257 -15.97 -12.05 -0.78
CA GLY A 257 -16.84 -11.95 -1.98
C GLY A 257 -16.26 -11.05 -3.09
N GLY A 258 -16.90 -11.01 -4.24
CA GLY A 258 -16.34 -10.44 -5.47
C GLY A 258 -16.25 -8.92 -5.59
N SER A 259 -16.47 -8.12 -4.56
CA SER A 259 -16.53 -6.68 -4.73
C SER A 259 -15.76 -5.90 -3.66
N MET A 260 -14.48 -5.61 -3.95
CA MET A 260 -13.76 -4.50 -3.30
C MET A 260 -14.21 -3.10 -3.80
N THR A 261 -15.21 -3.04 -4.67
CA THR A 261 -15.56 -1.83 -5.42
C THR A 261 -16.33 -0.78 -4.62
N LYS A 262 -16.67 -1.05 -3.36
CA LYS A 262 -17.30 -0.04 -2.51
C LYS A 262 -16.37 0.36 -1.37
N PRO A 263 -15.77 1.55 -1.43
CA PRO A 263 -15.07 2.14 -0.29
C PRO A 263 -16.00 2.14 0.92
N GLY A 264 -15.49 1.78 2.07
CA GLY A 264 -16.27 1.70 3.31
C GLY A 264 -17.12 0.44 3.50
N SER A 265 -17.26 -0.44 2.50
CA SER A 265 -18.00 -1.71 2.65
C SER A 265 -17.32 -2.70 3.59
N TYR A 266 -16.08 -2.42 3.98
CA TYR A 266 -15.28 -3.26 4.83
C TYR A 266 -14.69 -2.48 6.01
N ASP A 267 -15.10 -2.80 7.22
CA ASP A 267 -14.48 -2.35 8.44
C ASP A 267 -13.81 -3.53 9.16
N ARG A 268 -12.50 -3.65 9.00
CA ARG A 268 -11.69 -4.72 9.61
C ARG A 268 -11.79 -4.79 11.14
N TYR A 269 -12.27 -3.74 11.78
CA TYR A 269 -12.38 -3.72 13.24
C TYR A 269 -13.67 -4.34 13.78
N VAL A 270 -14.72 -4.40 12.96
CA VAL A 270 -16.01 -4.99 13.37
C VAL A 270 -15.89 -6.47 13.66
N SER A 271 -15.09 -7.20 12.93
CA SER A 271 -14.86 -8.63 13.18
C SER A 271 -14.30 -8.89 14.57
N PHE A 272 -13.42 -8.03 15.06
CA PHE A 272 -12.88 -8.13 16.42
C PHE A 272 -13.87 -7.73 17.50
N LYS A 273 -14.96 -7.02 17.19
CA LYS A 273 -16.09 -6.84 18.08
C LYS A 273 -16.88 -8.14 18.25
N LEU A 274 -17.08 -8.89 17.19
CA LEU A 274 -17.79 -10.17 17.21
C LEU A 274 -16.96 -11.28 17.84
N TYR A 275 -15.64 -11.22 17.67
CA TYR A 275 -14.67 -12.17 18.19
C TYR A 275 -13.52 -11.45 18.92
N PRO A 276 -13.78 -10.92 20.13
CA PRO A 276 -12.78 -10.15 20.87
C PRO A 276 -11.54 -10.98 21.26
N ASP A 277 -11.69 -12.30 21.37
CA ASP A 277 -10.59 -13.22 21.69
C ASP A 277 -9.73 -13.60 20.49
N ALA A 278 -10.14 -13.25 19.26
CA ALA A 278 -9.35 -13.51 18.08
C ALA A 278 -8.02 -12.74 18.12
N ASP A 279 -6.94 -13.40 17.72
CA ASP A 279 -5.62 -12.79 17.58
C ASP A 279 -5.40 -12.22 16.19
N PHE A 280 -5.95 -12.89 15.18
CA PHE A 280 -5.76 -12.57 13.78
C PHE A 280 -7.06 -12.60 12.99
N GLN A 281 -7.05 -11.88 11.88
CA GLN A 281 -8.06 -11.94 10.85
C GLN A 281 -7.41 -12.14 9.49
N VAL A 282 -7.92 -13.13 8.75
CA VAL A 282 -7.50 -13.47 7.38
C VAL A 282 -8.68 -13.28 6.45
N ILE A 283 -8.56 -12.40 5.48
CA ILE A 283 -9.62 -12.08 4.52
C ILE A 283 -9.12 -12.27 3.11
N THR A 284 -9.90 -12.96 2.27
CA THR A 284 -9.65 -13.11 0.85
C THR A 284 -10.68 -12.37 0.01
N TRP A 285 -10.21 -11.80 -1.08
CA TRP A 285 -11.03 -11.33 -2.20
C TRP A 285 -10.54 -12.05 -3.46
N GLY A 286 -11.01 -13.29 -3.61
CA GLY A 286 -10.53 -14.19 -4.66
C GLY A 286 -10.68 -13.62 -6.07
N SER A 287 -11.78 -12.90 -6.36
CA SER A 287 -12.04 -12.30 -7.68
C SER A 287 -11.03 -11.20 -8.05
N VAL A 288 -10.44 -10.53 -7.08
CA VAL A 288 -9.40 -9.50 -7.30
C VAL A 288 -8.00 -9.97 -6.93
N GLY A 289 -7.85 -11.23 -6.55
CA GLY A 289 -6.54 -11.81 -6.25
C GLY A 289 -5.85 -11.19 -5.05
N LEU A 290 -6.58 -10.89 -3.97
CA LEU A 290 -6.06 -10.26 -2.77
C LEU A 290 -6.34 -11.11 -1.53
N LEU A 291 -5.31 -11.33 -0.72
CA LEU A 291 -5.36 -11.80 0.66
C LEU A 291 -4.86 -10.69 1.59
N GLN A 292 -5.61 -10.40 2.63
CA GLN A 292 -5.20 -9.48 3.70
C GLN A 292 -5.21 -10.21 5.03
N VAL A 293 -4.15 -10.03 5.81
CA VAL A 293 -4.05 -10.56 7.18
C VAL A 293 -3.75 -9.42 8.14
N SER A 294 -4.43 -9.40 9.27
CA SER A 294 -4.21 -8.37 10.30
C SER A 294 -4.31 -8.93 11.72
N CYS A 295 -3.50 -8.37 12.62
CA CYS A 295 -3.61 -8.62 14.07
C CYS A 295 -4.83 -7.91 14.65
N ASN A 296 -5.34 -8.42 15.77
CA ASN A 296 -6.35 -7.75 16.58
C ASN A 296 -5.74 -6.48 17.23
N PRO A 297 -6.19 -5.28 16.85
CA PRO A 297 -5.60 -4.03 17.34
C PRO A 297 -6.04 -3.68 18.78
N PHE A 298 -6.98 -4.43 19.36
CA PHE A 298 -7.56 -4.18 20.67
C PHE A 298 -7.05 -5.12 21.77
N LYS A 299 -6.28 -6.14 21.40
CA LYS A 299 -5.64 -7.03 22.37
C LYS A 299 -4.41 -6.39 23.02
N GLU A 300 -4.09 -6.80 24.24
CA GLU A 300 -2.94 -6.30 25.01
C GLU A 300 -1.62 -6.60 24.31
N GLN A 301 -1.49 -7.82 23.86
CA GLN A 301 -0.41 -8.24 22.98
C GLN A 301 -0.92 -8.25 21.56
N ARG A 302 -0.47 -7.27 20.77
CA ARG A 302 -0.80 -7.20 19.35
C ARG A 302 -0.06 -8.28 18.62
N GLY A 303 -0.82 -9.21 18.10
CA GLY A 303 -0.26 -10.43 17.60
C GLY A 303 0.47 -11.18 18.71
N LEU A 304 0.78 -12.41 18.48
CA LEU A 304 1.51 -13.21 19.42
C LEU A 304 2.99 -12.78 19.41
N LYS A 305 3.67 -12.90 20.54
CA LYS A 305 5.08 -12.61 20.68
C LYS A 305 5.88 -13.41 19.64
N GLY A 306 6.67 -12.73 18.82
CA GLY A 306 7.46 -13.39 17.79
C GLY A 306 6.74 -13.65 16.46
N ILE A 307 5.47 -13.21 16.28
CA ILE A 307 4.80 -13.29 15.00
C ILE A 307 4.93 -11.95 14.26
N ASP A 308 5.51 -12.01 13.06
CA ASP A 308 5.56 -10.93 12.09
C ASP A 308 4.81 -11.38 10.83
N LEU A 309 3.67 -10.73 10.53
CA LEU A 309 2.84 -11.09 9.39
C LEU A 309 3.54 -10.81 8.05
N GLY A 310 4.33 -9.74 7.99
CA GLY A 310 5.12 -9.42 6.80
C GLY A 310 6.21 -10.46 6.53
N GLU A 311 6.85 -10.98 7.57
CA GLU A 311 7.83 -12.07 7.46
C GLU A 311 7.19 -13.37 6.99
N ILE A 312 6.03 -13.74 7.53
CA ILE A 312 5.26 -14.91 7.08
C ILE A 312 4.91 -14.76 5.59
N ASN A 313 4.42 -13.60 5.19
CA ASN A 313 4.08 -13.33 3.79
C ASN A 313 5.28 -13.49 2.85
N ARG A 314 6.43 -12.93 3.24
CA ARG A 314 7.69 -13.11 2.49
C ARG A 314 8.11 -14.57 2.45
N GLY A 315 8.00 -15.29 3.57
CA GLY A 315 8.34 -16.72 3.64
C GLY A 315 7.50 -17.58 2.69
N ILE A 316 6.19 -17.37 2.64
CA ILE A 316 5.28 -18.05 1.70
C ILE A 316 5.69 -17.76 0.25
N LEU A 317 5.94 -16.49 -0.08
CA LEU A 317 6.33 -16.10 -1.43
C LEU A 317 7.68 -16.70 -1.83
N GLU A 318 8.68 -16.67 -0.96
CA GLU A 318 9.99 -17.28 -1.21
C GLU A 318 9.90 -18.82 -1.34
N GLY A 319 9.04 -19.46 -0.55
CA GLY A 319 8.78 -20.91 -0.67
C GLY A 319 8.26 -21.31 -2.06
N ARG A 320 7.52 -20.41 -2.71
CA ARG A 320 6.94 -20.64 -4.05
C ARG A 320 7.77 -20.04 -5.20
N LYS A 321 8.93 -19.46 -4.89
CA LYS A 321 9.76 -18.76 -5.87
C LYS A 321 10.10 -19.61 -7.09
N GLY A 322 10.58 -20.84 -6.88
CA GLY A 322 11.03 -21.71 -7.96
C GLY A 322 9.95 -22.01 -9.00
N GLU A 323 8.70 -22.19 -8.58
CA GLU A 323 7.57 -22.42 -9.49
C GLU A 323 7.10 -21.11 -10.16
N LEU A 324 7.04 -20.03 -9.42
CA LEU A 324 6.55 -18.74 -9.92
C LEU A 324 7.54 -18.06 -10.89
N GLU A 325 8.85 -18.28 -10.73
CA GLU A 325 9.88 -17.79 -11.66
C GLU A 325 9.82 -18.45 -13.04
N GLN A 326 9.27 -19.64 -13.14
CA GLN A 326 9.08 -20.34 -14.41
C GLN A 326 7.90 -19.79 -15.22
N ILE A 327 6.99 -19.06 -14.57
CA ILE A 327 5.78 -18.52 -15.19
C ILE A 327 6.09 -17.15 -15.79
N LYS A 328 6.12 -17.08 -17.12
CA LYS A 328 6.33 -15.84 -17.87
C LYS A 328 5.04 -15.01 -17.91
N VAL A 329 5.16 -13.74 -17.58
CA VAL A 329 4.08 -12.74 -17.66
C VAL A 329 4.47 -11.68 -18.68
N SER A 330 3.82 -11.69 -19.84
CA SER A 330 4.18 -10.80 -20.96
C SER A 330 3.78 -9.36 -20.69
N ALA A 331 4.51 -8.42 -21.29
CA ALA A 331 4.16 -6.99 -21.27
C ALA A 331 2.75 -6.74 -21.84
N GLY A 332 2.38 -7.49 -22.88
CA GLY A 332 1.03 -7.44 -23.47
C GLY A 332 -0.05 -7.83 -22.46
N ARG A 333 0.19 -8.86 -21.66
CA ARG A 333 -0.73 -9.27 -20.59
C ARG A 333 -0.86 -8.22 -19.50
N LEU A 334 0.26 -7.71 -18.98
CA LEU A 334 0.25 -6.66 -17.95
C LEU A 334 -0.49 -5.42 -18.44
N LYS A 335 -0.25 -5.01 -19.69
CA LYS A 335 -0.95 -3.92 -20.34
C LYS A 335 -2.46 -4.17 -20.42
N LYS A 336 -2.88 -5.35 -20.91
CA LYS A 336 -4.29 -5.73 -20.99
C LYS A 336 -4.98 -5.67 -19.62
N VAL A 337 -4.34 -6.21 -18.59
CA VAL A 337 -4.88 -6.20 -17.22
C VAL A 337 -4.98 -4.77 -16.69
N ALA A 338 -3.95 -3.95 -16.89
CA ALA A 338 -3.96 -2.54 -16.49
C ALA A 338 -5.11 -1.75 -17.15
N GLU A 339 -5.37 -1.95 -18.43
CA GLU A 339 -6.44 -1.26 -19.16
C GLU A 339 -7.85 -1.78 -18.79
N THR A 340 -8.01 -3.09 -18.55
CA THR A 340 -9.31 -3.67 -18.21
C THR A 340 -9.72 -3.47 -16.76
N SER A 341 -8.78 -3.27 -15.85
CA SER A 341 -9.08 -2.98 -14.44
C SER A 341 -9.60 -1.56 -14.22
N LYS A 342 -9.41 -0.64 -15.17
CA LYS A 342 -10.05 0.67 -15.16
C LYS A 342 -11.45 0.55 -15.71
N LYS A 343 -12.45 1.02 -14.98
CA LYS A 343 -13.74 1.41 -15.56
C LYS A 343 -13.44 2.52 -16.56
N PHE A 344 -13.47 2.16 -17.83
CA PHE A 344 -13.19 2.99 -18.98
C PHE A 344 -13.90 4.33 -18.88
N VAL A 345 -13.18 5.42 -18.72
CA VAL A 345 -13.66 6.76 -19.04
C VAL A 345 -13.24 7.01 -20.49
N PRO A 346 -14.19 7.06 -21.44
CA PRO A 346 -13.86 7.31 -22.84
C PRO A 346 -13.11 8.65 -22.96
N GLY A 347 -11.89 8.64 -23.51
CA GLY A 347 -11.11 9.84 -23.81
C GLY A 347 -9.80 10.01 -23.03
N GLU A 348 -9.56 9.26 -21.96
CA GLU A 348 -8.23 9.23 -21.32
C GLU A 348 -7.43 8.02 -21.82
N SER A 349 -6.47 8.28 -22.70
CA SER A 349 -5.47 7.27 -23.10
C SER A 349 -4.60 6.94 -21.89
N VAL A 350 -4.80 5.78 -21.32
CA VAL A 350 -3.95 5.26 -20.25
C VAL A 350 -2.62 4.85 -20.84
N GLY A 351 -1.64 5.70 -20.71
CA GLY A 351 -0.30 5.48 -21.27
C GLY A 351 0.56 4.55 -20.42
N PHE A 352 0.23 3.25 -20.39
CA PHE A 352 1.17 2.23 -19.92
C PHE A 352 2.27 2.04 -20.97
N THR A 353 3.48 2.48 -20.67
CA THR A 353 4.61 2.44 -21.59
C THR A 353 5.62 1.35 -21.22
N ALA A 354 6.46 0.93 -22.18
CA ALA A 354 7.56 0.02 -21.88
C ALA A 354 8.55 0.64 -20.88
N LYS A 355 8.64 1.96 -20.83
CA LYS A 355 9.46 2.69 -19.88
C LYS A 355 8.92 2.54 -18.46
N ASP A 356 7.60 2.55 -18.29
CA ASP A 356 6.95 2.31 -16.99
C ASP A 356 7.17 0.86 -16.55
N LEU A 357 7.02 -0.11 -17.47
CA LEU A 357 7.32 -1.51 -17.21
C LEU A 357 8.77 -1.70 -16.72
N MET A 358 9.74 -1.11 -17.42
CA MET A 358 11.15 -1.18 -17.05
C MET A 358 11.44 -0.46 -15.73
N ALA A 359 10.75 0.63 -15.46
CA ALA A 359 10.91 1.35 -14.21
C ALA A 359 10.43 0.52 -13.01
N PHE A 360 9.34 -0.21 -13.15
CA PHE A 360 8.75 -1.00 -12.06
C PHE A 360 9.42 -2.37 -11.85
N TYR A 361 9.63 -3.13 -12.92
CA TYR A 361 10.18 -4.49 -12.85
C TYR A 361 11.68 -4.57 -13.11
N GLY A 362 12.27 -3.54 -13.68
CA GLY A 362 13.73 -3.39 -13.90
C GLY A 362 14.38 -4.57 -14.60
N ASP A 363 15.41 -5.10 -13.95
CA ASP A 363 16.22 -6.19 -14.51
C ASP A 363 15.48 -7.53 -14.64
N SER A 364 14.32 -7.67 -13.96
CA SER A 364 13.47 -8.84 -14.15
C SER A 364 12.75 -8.86 -15.51
N VAL A 365 12.67 -7.71 -16.20
CA VAL A 365 12.07 -7.63 -17.55
C VAL A 365 13.04 -8.17 -18.59
N LYS A 366 12.68 -9.30 -19.17
CA LYS A 366 13.44 -9.96 -20.24
C LYS A 366 12.89 -9.56 -21.60
N GLY A 367 13.77 -9.64 -22.62
CA GLY A 367 13.39 -9.35 -24.01
C GLY A 367 13.19 -7.86 -24.34
N TYR A 368 13.48 -6.94 -23.41
CA TYR A 368 13.55 -5.50 -23.72
C TYR A 368 14.97 -5.03 -23.99
N ASN A 369 15.94 -5.49 -23.20
CA ASN A 369 17.34 -5.10 -23.32
C ASN A 369 18.15 -6.00 -24.26
N GLU A 370 17.52 -6.96 -24.89
CA GLU A 370 18.07 -7.85 -25.92
C GLU A 370 17.03 -8.07 -27.03
N ILE A 371 17.48 -8.33 -28.26
CA ILE A 371 16.55 -8.67 -29.34
C ILE A 371 16.16 -10.15 -29.18
N PRO A 372 14.86 -10.49 -28.97
CA PRO A 372 14.45 -11.89 -28.90
C PRO A 372 14.72 -12.63 -30.21
N ARG A 373 15.21 -13.88 -30.11
CA ARG A 373 15.61 -14.71 -31.28
C ARG A 373 14.64 -14.68 -32.46
N LYS A 374 13.32 -14.70 -32.16
CA LYS A 374 12.30 -14.69 -33.21
C LYS A 374 12.28 -13.40 -34.05
N PHE A 375 12.86 -12.31 -33.56
CA PHE A 375 12.95 -11.03 -34.25
C PHE A 375 14.37 -10.69 -34.76
N GLU A 376 15.40 -11.49 -34.40
CA GLU A 376 16.80 -11.25 -34.79
C GLU A 376 16.93 -11.19 -36.32
N ASN A 377 16.41 -12.21 -37.04
CA ASN A 377 16.48 -12.26 -38.50
C ASN A 377 15.72 -11.10 -39.19
N PHE A 378 14.67 -10.60 -38.58
CA PHE A 378 13.90 -9.46 -39.10
C PHE A 378 14.67 -8.15 -38.93
N LEU A 379 15.27 -7.96 -37.77
CA LEU A 379 16.00 -6.73 -37.46
C LEU A 379 17.40 -6.69 -38.08
N SER A 380 18.15 -7.79 -38.09
CA SER A 380 19.51 -7.86 -38.65
C SER A 380 19.54 -7.63 -40.17
N LYS A 381 18.49 -8.05 -40.88
CA LYS A 381 18.37 -7.72 -42.34
C LYS A 381 18.30 -6.23 -42.60
N LYS A 382 17.66 -5.48 -41.69
CA LYS A 382 17.45 -4.03 -41.84
C LYS A 382 18.54 -3.22 -41.14
N TYR A 383 19.05 -3.74 -40.04
CA TYR A 383 20.05 -3.12 -39.18
C TYR A 383 21.17 -4.14 -38.92
N PRO A 384 22.20 -4.21 -39.79
CA PRO A 384 23.33 -5.15 -39.62
C PRO A 384 24.13 -4.93 -38.35
N ASP A 385 24.14 -3.68 -37.85
CA ASP A 385 24.74 -3.32 -36.57
C ASP A 385 23.78 -3.68 -35.42
N TYR A 386 24.23 -4.52 -34.49
CA TYR A 386 23.40 -5.01 -33.40
C TYR A 386 22.89 -3.89 -32.47
N ASP A 387 23.72 -2.91 -32.16
CA ASP A 387 23.36 -1.83 -31.24
C ASP A 387 22.28 -0.92 -31.86
N LYS A 388 22.38 -0.66 -33.16
CA LYS A 388 21.32 0.04 -33.90
C LYS A 388 20.04 -0.81 -33.96
N GLY A 389 20.18 -2.10 -34.20
CA GLY A 389 19.05 -3.03 -34.18
C GLY A 389 18.35 -3.05 -32.82
N LEU A 390 19.10 -3.08 -31.72
CA LEU A 390 18.56 -3.02 -30.35
C LEU A 390 17.86 -1.69 -30.04
N GLN A 391 18.40 -0.56 -30.50
CA GLN A 391 17.72 0.72 -30.35
C GLN A 391 16.39 0.76 -31.10
N GLU A 392 16.34 0.24 -32.32
CA GLU A 392 15.10 0.18 -33.10
C GLU A 392 14.10 -0.81 -32.49
N TRP A 393 14.57 -1.92 -31.91
CA TRP A 393 13.76 -2.84 -31.12
C TRP A 393 13.09 -2.11 -29.96
N LYS A 394 13.85 -1.40 -29.13
CA LYS A 394 13.34 -0.59 -28.02
C LYS A 394 12.33 0.47 -28.45
N LYS A 395 12.60 1.17 -29.56
CA LYS A 395 11.65 2.14 -30.14
C LYS A 395 10.35 1.46 -30.57
N MET A 396 10.44 0.29 -31.20
CA MET A 396 9.28 -0.49 -31.63
C MET A 396 8.44 -0.92 -30.45
N VAL A 397 9.05 -1.51 -29.39
CA VAL A 397 8.36 -1.91 -28.16
C VAL A 397 7.68 -0.70 -27.51
N ASN A 398 8.38 0.43 -27.36
CA ASN A 398 7.83 1.65 -26.78
C ASN A 398 6.60 2.18 -27.56
N ARG A 399 6.69 2.19 -28.89
CA ARG A 399 5.58 2.62 -29.76
C ARG A 399 4.36 1.70 -29.62
N ILE A 400 4.58 0.37 -29.56
CA ILE A 400 3.50 -0.61 -29.42
C ILE A 400 2.86 -0.50 -28.02
N MET A 401 3.68 -0.31 -26.98
CA MET A 401 3.19 -0.13 -25.63
C MET A 401 2.35 1.15 -25.44
N SER A 402 2.52 2.16 -26.27
CA SER A 402 1.69 3.38 -26.20
C SER A 402 0.31 3.26 -26.85
N LYS A 403 0.06 2.21 -27.65
CA LYS A 403 -1.24 1.96 -28.27
C LYS A 403 -2.19 1.28 -27.30
N PRO A 404 -3.53 1.49 -27.38
CA PRO A 404 -4.51 0.68 -26.69
C PRO A 404 -4.35 -0.82 -27.01
N TYR A 405 -4.48 -1.70 -26.00
CA TYR A 405 -4.29 -3.15 -26.22
C TYR A 405 -5.23 -3.73 -27.28
N VAL A 406 -6.47 -3.24 -27.31
CA VAL A 406 -7.49 -3.67 -28.28
C VAL A 406 -7.18 -3.31 -29.74
N GLU A 407 -6.26 -2.37 -29.98
CA GLU A 407 -5.84 -1.92 -31.30
C GLU A 407 -4.57 -2.64 -31.80
N LEU A 408 -3.98 -3.51 -30.97
CA LEU A 408 -2.75 -4.20 -31.32
C LEU A 408 -3.01 -5.31 -32.35
N SER A 409 -2.26 -5.28 -33.45
CA SER A 409 -2.19 -6.39 -34.41
C SER A 409 -1.55 -7.63 -33.77
N GLU A 410 -1.76 -8.79 -34.39
CA GLU A 410 -1.10 -10.04 -33.97
C GLU A 410 0.42 -9.93 -33.91
N PHE A 411 1.03 -9.22 -34.86
CA PHE A 411 2.47 -8.97 -34.85
C PHE A 411 2.89 -8.11 -33.64
N GLU A 412 2.15 -7.07 -33.34
CA GLU A 412 2.41 -6.19 -32.19
C GLU A 412 2.20 -6.91 -30.85
N GLN A 413 1.18 -7.77 -30.75
CA GLN A 413 1.00 -8.66 -29.61
C GLN A 413 2.19 -9.62 -29.46
N ALA A 414 2.65 -10.22 -30.56
CA ALA A 414 3.81 -11.10 -30.54
C ALA A 414 5.11 -10.39 -30.13
N VAL A 415 5.25 -9.09 -30.45
CA VAL A 415 6.35 -8.25 -29.94
C VAL A 415 6.24 -8.09 -28.44
N LEU A 416 5.08 -7.70 -27.89
CA LEU A 416 4.88 -7.54 -26.45
C LEU A 416 4.99 -8.84 -25.67
N ASP A 417 4.60 -9.97 -26.27
CA ASP A 417 4.77 -11.31 -25.65
C ASP A 417 6.23 -11.75 -25.57
N SER A 418 7.12 -11.09 -26.30
CA SER A 418 8.57 -11.32 -26.22
C SER A 418 9.25 -10.51 -25.13
N VAL A 419 8.54 -9.52 -24.58
CA VAL A 419 8.97 -8.73 -23.43
C VAL A 419 8.16 -9.23 -22.23
N TYR A 420 8.83 -9.80 -21.23
CA TYR A 420 8.15 -10.45 -20.11
C TYR A 420 8.94 -10.31 -18.82
N THR A 421 8.24 -10.46 -17.70
CA THR A 421 8.78 -10.68 -16.35
C THR A 421 8.25 -12.02 -15.80
N THR A 422 8.50 -12.34 -14.54
CA THR A 422 8.01 -13.57 -13.92
C THR A 422 6.79 -13.30 -13.03
N ALA A 423 5.97 -14.33 -12.79
CA ALA A 423 4.87 -14.21 -11.85
C ALA A 423 5.38 -13.91 -10.44
N TYR A 424 6.55 -14.45 -10.06
CA TYR A 424 7.18 -14.14 -8.78
C TYR A 424 7.44 -12.63 -8.61
N ASP A 425 8.08 -11.99 -9.60
CA ASP A 425 8.37 -10.57 -9.54
C ASP A 425 7.10 -9.72 -9.51
N VAL A 426 6.07 -10.12 -10.27
CA VAL A 426 4.77 -9.43 -10.25
C VAL A 426 4.13 -9.51 -8.88
N ILE A 427 4.07 -10.69 -8.27
CA ILE A 427 3.47 -10.86 -6.93
C ILE A 427 4.30 -10.14 -5.88
N LYS A 428 5.64 -10.29 -5.91
CA LYS A 428 6.55 -9.65 -4.96
C LYS A 428 6.39 -8.12 -4.94
N ASN A 429 6.31 -7.51 -6.11
CA ASN A 429 6.19 -6.05 -6.23
C ASN A 429 4.79 -5.52 -5.86
N ASN A 430 3.77 -6.37 -5.87
CA ASN A 430 2.39 -5.99 -5.51
C ASN A 430 1.99 -6.45 -4.09
N SER A 431 2.80 -7.26 -3.43
CA SER A 431 2.55 -7.78 -2.08
C SER A 431 3.45 -7.08 -1.08
N GLY A 432 2.98 -6.94 0.14
CA GLY A 432 3.79 -6.29 1.17
C GLY A 432 3.06 -6.26 2.51
N GLY A 433 3.70 -5.69 3.50
CA GLY A 433 3.13 -5.54 4.81
C GLY A 433 4.21 -5.39 5.88
N HIS A 434 3.74 -5.30 7.11
CA HIS A 434 4.56 -5.19 8.29
C HIS A 434 4.02 -6.10 9.41
N LYS A 435 4.63 -6.07 10.57
CA LYS A 435 4.38 -6.99 11.70
C LYS A 435 2.90 -7.27 11.99
N CYS A 436 2.01 -6.29 11.87
CA CYS A 436 0.61 -6.42 12.29
C CYS A 436 -0.41 -6.42 11.15
N ILE A 437 0.02 -6.18 9.91
CA ILE A 437 -0.83 -6.24 8.72
C ILE A 437 0.02 -6.60 7.51
N THR A 438 -0.51 -7.46 6.65
CA THR A 438 0.12 -7.81 5.39
C THR A 438 -0.91 -8.08 4.31
N ASN A 439 -0.50 -7.89 3.06
CA ASN A 439 -1.30 -8.20 1.88
C ASN A 439 -0.49 -9.08 0.94
N PHE A 440 -1.12 -10.14 0.43
CA PHE A 440 -0.62 -10.94 -0.68
C PHE A 440 -1.49 -10.67 -1.90
N GLN A 441 -0.90 -10.20 -3.00
CA GLN A 441 -1.67 -9.66 -4.10
C GLN A 441 -1.22 -10.20 -5.46
N THR A 442 -2.18 -10.75 -6.22
CA THR A 442 -1.99 -11.28 -7.57
C THR A 442 -2.81 -10.52 -8.61
N SER A 443 -3.45 -9.41 -8.25
CA SER A 443 -4.37 -8.66 -9.12
C SER A 443 -3.75 -8.24 -10.46
N ALA A 444 -2.47 -7.89 -10.47
CA ALA A 444 -1.74 -7.52 -11.69
C ALA A 444 -1.57 -8.69 -12.68
N LEU A 445 -1.80 -9.93 -12.26
CA LEU A 445 -1.78 -11.12 -13.11
C LEU A 445 -3.12 -11.43 -13.79
N GLY A 446 -4.18 -10.73 -13.39
CA GLY A 446 -5.54 -10.95 -13.91
C GLY A 446 -6.18 -12.25 -13.39
N GLY A 447 -7.15 -12.80 -14.13
CA GLY A 447 -7.96 -13.95 -13.72
C GLY A 447 -7.23 -15.29 -13.62
N GLY A 448 -5.98 -15.37 -14.05
CA GLY A 448 -5.14 -16.58 -13.95
C GLY A 448 -3.74 -16.36 -14.51
N PHE A 449 -2.77 -17.20 -14.14
CA PHE A 449 -1.38 -17.11 -14.60
C PHE A 449 -0.74 -18.50 -14.61
N GLY A 450 -0.09 -18.87 -15.70
CA GLY A 450 0.45 -20.22 -15.88
C GLY A 450 -0.62 -21.29 -15.62
N PRO A 451 -0.35 -22.27 -14.74
CA PRO A 451 -1.30 -23.31 -14.37
C PRO A 451 -2.36 -22.85 -13.35
N TYR A 452 -2.24 -21.64 -12.79
CA TYR A 452 -3.07 -21.15 -11.70
C TYR A 452 -4.23 -20.28 -12.18
N LYS A 453 -5.41 -20.51 -11.60
CA LYS A 453 -6.46 -19.48 -11.53
C LYS A 453 -6.24 -18.62 -10.29
N THR A 454 -6.33 -17.31 -10.45
CA THR A 454 -6.07 -16.34 -9.37
C THR A 454 -6.86 -16.67 -8.09
N THR A 455 -8.13 -17.04 -8.22
CA THR A 455 -9.00 -17.38 -7.08
C THR A 455 -8.53 -18.62 -6.34
N GLU A 456 -8.13 -19.67 -7.08
CA GLU A 456 -7.64 -20.92 -6.51
C GLU A 456 -6.29 -20.72 -5.81
N PHE A 457 -5.38 -20.00 -6.48
CA PHE A 457 -4.07 -19.69 -5.92
C PHE A 457 -4.16 -18.87 -4.62
N ILE A 458 -5.00 -17.83 -4.58
CA ILE A 458 -5.22 -17.05 -3.35
C ILE A 458 -5.82 -17.90 -2.23
N LYS A 459 -6.66 -18.87 -2.56
CA LYS A 459 -7.19 -19.83 -1.58
C LYS A 459 -6.08 -20.70 -0.99
N GLU A 460 -5.20 -21.24 -1.81
CA GLU A 460 -4.03 -22.00 -1.35
C GLU A 460 -3.14 -21.17 -0.43
N ILE A 461 -2.82 -19.93 -0.83
CA ILE A 461 -2.02 -19.01 0.00
C ILE A 461 -2.73 -18.71 1.34
N LYS A 462 -4.04 -18.53 1.33
CA LYS A 462 -4.85 -18.34 2.55
C LYS A 462 -4.72 -19.56 3.47
N ASP A 463 -4.90 -20.76 2.93
CA ASP A 463 -4.88 -21.99 3.73
C ASP A 463 -3.48 -22.22 4.32
N GLU A 464 -2.41 -21.96 3.56
CA GLU A 464 -1.02 -22.01 4.03
C GLU A 464 -0.77 -20.97 5.14
N PHE A 465 -1.23 -19.72 4.95
CA PHE A 465 -1.08 -18.66 5.93
C PHE A 465 -1.81 -19.00 7.24
N VAL A 466 -3.06 -19.48 7.16
CA VAL A 466 -3.85 -19.90 8.31
C VAL A 466 -3.16 -21.05 9.07
N GLN A 467 -2.59 -22.02 8.35
CA GLN A 467 -1.88 -23.13 8.99
C GLN A 467 -0.64 -22.63 9.75
N ILE A 468 0.17 -21.78 9.13
CA ILE A 468 1.35 -21.18 9.81
C ILE A 468 0.94 -20.41 11.08
N LEU A 469 -0.16 -19.65 11.01
CA LEU A 469 -0.67 -18.94 12.18
C LEU A 469 -1.12 -19.91 13.29
N LYS A 470 -1.85 -20.97 12.95
CA LYS A 470 -2.28 -22.00 13.92
C LYS A 470 -1.07 -22.65 14.61
N ASP A 471 -0.06 -23.02 13.87
CA ASP A 471 1.15 -23.66 14.39
C ASP A 471 1.88 -22.73 15.36
N LYS A 472 2.01 -21.45 15.02
CA LYS A 472 2.64 -20.43 15.87
C LYS A 472 1.81 -20.14 17.13
N ILE A 473 0.48 -20.08 17.04
CA ILE A 473 -0.43 -19.90 18.19
C ILE A 473 -0.28 -21.08 19.16
N ASN A 474 -0.24 -22.30 18.65
CA ASN A 474 -0.11 -23.51 19.48
C ASN A 474 1.28 -23.59 20.14
N ALA A 475 2.35 -23.22 19.44
CA ALA A 475 3.69 -23.15 20.01
C ALA A 475 3.75 -22.15 21.19
N GLU A 476 3.19 -20.96 21.05
CA GLU A 476 3.18 -19.95 22.13
C GLU A 476 2.34 -20.39 23.34
N LYS A 477 1.18 -21.04 23.11
CA LYS A 477 0.39 -21.63 24.21
C LYS A 477 1.19 -22.65 24.98
N THR A 478 1.95 -23.50 24.30
CA THR A 478 2.80 -24.52 24.90
C THR A 478 3.93 -23.91 25.74
N GLU A 479 4.62 -22.89 25.22
CA GLU A 479 5.66 -22.16 25.96
C GLU A 479 5.11 -21.49 27.21
N SER A 480 3.96 -20.81 27.11
CA SER A 480 3.29 -20.16 28.25
C SER A 480 2.89 -21.17 29.34
N MET A 481 2.41 -22.36 28.96
CA MET A 481 2.09 -23.42 29.88
C MET A 481 3.33 -23.94 30.62
N ASN A 482 4.44 -24.16 29.91
CA ASN A 482 5.71 -24.58 30.45
C ASN A 482 6.28 -23.54 31.43
N GLU A 483 6.26 -22.26 31.05
CA GLU A 483 6.72 -21.17 31.92
C GLU A 483 5.90 -21.06 33.19
N SER A 484 4.57 -21.21 33.11
CA SER A 484 3.68 -21.19 34.26
C SER A 484 3.93 -22.40 35.19
N TYR A 485 4.21 -23.56 34.61
CA TYR A 485 4.57 -24.76 35.38
C TYR A 485 5.91 -24.58 36.11
N PHE A 486 6.94 -24.09 35.45
CA PHE A 486 8.24 -23.77 36.06
C PHE A 486 8.13 -22.73 37.16
N ARG A 487 7.36 -21.67 36.97
CA ARG A 487 7.10 -20.66 38.04
C ARG A 487 6.40 -21.27 39.27
N ARG A 488 5.48 -22.24 39.07
CA ARG A 488 4.85 -22.95 40.18
C ARG A 488 5.85 -23.86 40.93
N LEU A 489 6.73 -24.53 40.19
CA LEU A 489 7.78 -25.37 40.80
C LEU A 489 8.77 -24.50 41.61
N ILE A 490 9.21 -23.39 41.09
CA ILE A 490 10.09 -22.45 41.81
C ILE A 490 9.42 -21.92 43.07
N LYS A 491 8.13 -21.52 42.99
CA LYS A 491 7.39 -21.09 44.21
C LYS A 491 7.22 -22.19 45.25
N LYS A 492 7.12 -23.45 44.83
CA LYS A 492 7.06 -24.58 45.76
C LYS A 492 8.42 -24.84 46.43
N SER A 493 9.53 -24.76 45.69
CA SER A 493 10.89 -24.95 46.23
C SER A 493 11.36 -23.80 47.15
N ILE A 494 10.78 -22.61 47.03
CA ILE A 494 11.11 -21.47 47.91
C ILE A 494 10.28 -21.50 49.23
N LYS A 495 9.13 -22.24 49.25
CA LYS A 495 8.26 -22.33 50.40
C LYS A 495 8.46 -23.62 51.27
N GLY A 496 9.28 -24.54 50.82
CA GLY A 496 9.77 -25.70 51.59
C GLY A 496 11.16 -25.43 52.06
#